data_4d04c5ff832336c0a2ea42d744641870
#
_entry.id   4d04c5ff832336c0a2ea42d744641870
#
_cell.length_a   1.000
_cell.length_b   1.000
_cell.length_c   1.000
_cell.angle_alpha   90.00
_cell.angle_beta   90.00
_cell.angle_gamma   90.00
#
_symmetry.space_group_name_H-M   'P 1'
#
loop_
_entity.id
_entity.type
_entity.pdbx_description
1 polymer ?
#
loop_
_entity_poly.entity_id
_entity_poly.type
_entity_poly.pdbx_seq_one_letter_code
_entity_poly.pdbx_strand_id
1 'polypeptide(L)'
;MGSIPWWRRTSPGRASVTPRTRPDLKQIQAGIATAADGAVPVFWKPYDGGAGEVSQVVGAMEALRRLAGPRRFLLVGDSKLLSYPNIAAMIGAKVTFLAPASKSFVSAGTLAGCDYPTATPVEYVAQRDTIRPVEERGHYRVVEDSMTITGSRKTDPAFTLRRVFVYSSARAEAAATARVKKLDRARDDLGRLSRGLGSRHYPTAEAVTTRVNTIARERRVGDYLRTTIGTDHNGRPTLEWHFDQDAIDAEASTDGWYALLTNLPASVTAAQVLARYKNQPGVSERRYHDFKGPLAVAP
;
A
#
# COMPACT_ATOMS: atom_id res chain seq x y z
N MET A 1 37.50 24.08 12.80
CA MET A 1 37.59 23.12 11.68
C MET A 1 36.47 22.08 11.81
N GLY A 2 35.36 22.33 11.19
CA GLY A 2 34.19 21.42 11.23
C GLY A 2 34.42 20.23 10.30
N SER A 3 34.41 19.03 10.83
CA SER A 3 34.45 17.80 10.04
C SER A 3 33.18 17.68 9.18
N ILE A 4 33.35 17.65 7.87
CA ILE A 4 32.27 17.40 6.92
C ILE A 4 31.79 15.94 7.12
N PRO A 5 30.52 15.68 7.43
CA PRO A 5 30.03 14.33 7.59
C PRO A 5 30.33 13.48 6.35
N TRP A 6 30.78 12.25 6.53
CA TRP A 6 31.24 11.31 5.47
C TRP A 6 30.20 11.08 4.35
N TRP A 7 28.91 11.27 4.63
CA TRP A 7 27.82 11.16 3.66
C TRP A 7 27.74 12.33 2.65
N ARG A 8 28.51 13.42 2.85
CA ARG A 8 28.62 14.50 1.86
C ARG A 8 29.69 14.23 0.77
N ARG A 9 30.42 13.15 0.85
CA ARG A 9 31.40 12.76 -0.16
C ARG A 9 30.84 11.68 -1.08
N THR A 10 29.89 12.02 -1.94
CA THR A 10 29.54 11.17 -3.07
C THR A 10 29.85 11.90 -4.35
N SER A 11 30.57 11.19 -5.23
CA SER A 11 30.95 11.60 -6.58
C SER A 11 29.77 12.14 -7.37
N PRO A 12 29.97 13.02 -8.37
CA PRO A 12 28.91 13.61 -9.16
C PRO A 12 28.35 12.63 -10.18
N GLY A 13 27.54 11.67 -9.74
CA GLY A 13 26.66 10.91 -10.60
C GLY A 13 25.31 11.62 -10.67
N ARG A 14 24.83 11.90 -11.86
CA ARG A 14 23.51 12.50 -12.09
C ARG A 14 22.42 11.57 -11.53
N ALA A 15 21.97 11.82 -10.32
CA ALA A 15 20.72 11.26 -9.84
C ALA A 15 19.57 12.13 -10.37
N SER A 16 18.86 11.65 -11.39
CA SER A 16 17.56 12.19 -11.76
C SER A 16 16.59 11.73 -10.67
N VAL A 17 16.30 12.60 -9.74
CA VAL A 17 15.37 12.33 -8.65
C VAL A 17 14.02 12.94 -9.01
N THR A 18 12.97 12.14 -9.07
CA THR A 18 11.61 12.65 -8.94
C THR A 18 11.24 12.56 -7.46
N PRO A 19 11.36 13.66 -6.70
CA PRO A 19 11.17 13.62 -5.26
C PRO A 19 9.68 13.51 -4.93
N ARG A 20 9.33 12.62 -4.03
CA ARG A 20 7.94 12.48 -3.56
C ARG A 20 7.50 13.65 -2.69
N THR A 21 8.41 14.41 -2.07
CA THR A 21 8.05 15.43 -1.09
C THR A 21 8.89 16.71 -1.14
N ARG A 22 10.16 16.65 -1.54
CA ARG A 22 11.08 17.81 -1.55
C ARG A 22 11.98 17.78 -2.79
N PRO A 23 11.55 18.45 -3.89
CA PRO A 23 12.30 18.47 -5.16
C PRO A 23 13.66 19.18 -5.07
N ASP A 24 13.82 20.02 -4.08
CA ASP A 24 15.00 20.83 -3.79
C ASP A 24 16.12 20.07 -3.07
N LEU A 25 15.85 18.86 -2.55
CA LEU A 25 16.81 18.09 -1.78
C LEU A 25 17.28 16.83 -2.52
N LYS A 26 18.56 16.54 -2.41
CA LYS A 26 19.12 15.24 -2.79
C LYS A 26 18.57 14.18 -1.82
N GLN A 27 17.93 13.17 -2.36
CA GLN A 27 17.35 12.06 -1.58
C GLN A 27 18.20 10.81 -1.74
N ILE A 28 18.30 10.04 -0.68
CA ILE A 28 18.84 8.68 -0.69
C ILE A 28 17.73 7.73 -0.25
N GLN A 29 17.75 6.52 -0.80
CA GLN A 29 16.95 5.42 -0.29
C GLN A 29 17.83 4.51 0.55
N ALA A 30 17.27 3.88 1.57
CA ALA A 30 17.95 2.88 2.37
C ALA A 30 17.15 1.58 2.40
N GLY A 31 17.76 0.49 2.01
CA GLY A 31 17.25 -0.85 2.21
C GLY A 31 17.74 -1.37 3.56
N ILE A 32 16.80 -1.81 4.40
CA ILE A 32 17.10 -2.41 5.71
C ILE A 32 16.38 -3.75 5.79
N ALA A 33 17.09 -4.79 6.24
CA ALA A 33 16.48 -6.03 6.67
C ALA A 33 16.85 -6.30 8.11
N THR A 34 15.88 -6.80 8.87
CA THR A 34 16.03 -7.14 10.28
C THR A 34 15.68 -8.61 10.51
N ALA A 35 16.36 -9.26 11.44
CA ALA A 35 15.97 -10.57 11.92
C ALA A 35 14.65 -10.47 12.67
N ALA A 36 13.79 -11.49 12.55
CA ALA A 36 12.53 -11.56 13.31
C ALA A 36 12.80 -11.70 14.81
N ASP A 37 13.92 -12.31 15.17
CA ASP A 37 14.41 -12.44 16.51
C ASP A 37 15.14 -11.17 16.94
N GLY A 38 14.59 -10.48 17.92
CA GLY A 38 15.16 -9.26 18.51
C GLY A 38 15.21 -8.03 17.60
N ALA A 39 14.66 -8.07 16.39
CA ALA A 39 14.66 -6.96 15.43
C ALA A 39 16.09 -6.43 15.12
N VAL A 40 17.07 -7.31 15.14
CA VAL A 40 18.47 -6.95 14.87
C VAL A 40 18.64 -6.63 13.38
N PRO A 41 19.16 -5.45 12.99
CA PRO A 41 19.49 -5.16 11.60
C PRO A 41 20.59 -6.12 11.10
N VAL A 42 20.28 -6.90 10.07
CA VAL A 42 21.20 -7.88 9.46
C VAL A 42 21.66 -7.47 8.06
N PHE A 43 21.01 -6.49 7.47
CA PHE A 43 21.37 -5.94 6.17
C PHE A 43 21.02 -4.46 6.14
N TRP A 44 21.92 -3.68 5.58
CA TRP A 44 21.71 -2.28 5.27
C TRP A 44 22.44 -1.91 3.98
N LYS A 45 21.77 -1.17 3.12
CA LYS A 45 22.37 -0.66 1.88
C LYS A 45 21.75 0.68 1.49
N PRO A 46 22.58 1.73 1.24
CA PRO A 46 22.10 2.97 0.65
C PRO A 46 21.96 2.81 -0.87
N TYR A 47 20.96 3.47 -1.43
CA TYR A 47 20.69 3.56 -2.87
C TYR A 47 20.44 5.01 -3.25
N ASP A 48 20.64 5.33 -4.52
CA ASP A 48 20.24 6.64 -5.05
C ASP A 48 18.74 6.86 -4.90
N GLY A 49 18.33 8.11 -4.62
CA GLY A 49 16.93 8.44 -4.37
C GLY A 49 15.97 8.10 -5.52
N GLY A 50 16.47 8.03 -6.75
CA GLY A 50 15.72 7.62 -7.94
C GLY A 50 15.78 6.11 -8.24
N ALA A 51 16.48 5.31 -7.44
CA ALA A 51 16.57 3.87 -7.67
C ALA A 51 15.22 3.18 -7.50
N GLY A 52 14.87 2.29 -8.44
CA GLY A 52 13.62 1.54 -8.37
C GLY A 52 13.61 0.56 -7.20
N GLU A 53 12.67 0.68 -6.28
CA GLU A 53 12.56 -0.18 -5.09
C GLU A 53 12.47 -1.67 -5.47
N VAL A 54 11.76 -2.00 -6.55
CA VAL A 54 11.57 -3.37 -7.04
C VAL A 54 12.89 -4.01 -7.48
N SER A 55 13.79 -3.25 -8.13
CA SER A 55 15.07 -3.76 -8.61
C SER A 55 16.10 -4.03 -7.51
N GLN A 56 15.87 -3.51 -6.31
CA GLN A 56 16.77 -3.67 -5.16
C GLN A 56 16.59 -5.03 -4.45
N VAL A 57 15.43 -5.67 -4.65
CA VAL A 57 15.03 -6.89 -3.92
C VAL A 57 15.98 -8.05 -4.15
N VAL A 58 16.34 -8.32 -5.42
CA VAL A 58 17.22 -9.47 -5.75
C VAL A 58 18.59 -9.31 -5.10
N GLY A 59 19.19 -8.13 -5.18
CA GLY A 59 20.49 -7.88 -4.57
C GLY A 59 20.47 -7.98 -3.03
N ALA A 60 19.38 -7.53 -2.39
CA ALA A 60 19.20 -7.70 -0.96
C ALA A 60 19.01 -9.18 -0.57
N MET A 61 18.18 -9.92 -1.33
CA MET A 61 17.99 -11.36 -1.14
C MET A 61 19.32 -12.14 -1.24
N GLU A 62 20.14 -11.84 -2.24
CA GLU A 62 21.42 -12.50 -2.42
C GLU A 62 22.40 -12.21 -1.27
N ALA A 63 22.42 -10.97 -0.76
CA ALA A 63 23.20 -10.63 0.40
C ALA A 63 22.75 -11.38 1.65
N LEU A 64 21.43 -11.45 1.87
CA LEU A 64 20.85 -12.21 2.99
C LEU A 64 21.12 -13.71 2.86
N ARG A 65 21.10 -14.27 1.65
CA ARG A 65 21.49 -15.68 1.42
C ARG A 65 22.94 -15.96 1.80
N ARG A 66 23.87 -15.08 1.41
CA ARG A 66 25.27 -15.20 1.80
C ARG A 66 25.42 -15.16 3.31
N LEU A 67 24.72 -14.24 3.97
CA LEU A 67 24.74 -14.12 5.44
C LEU A 67 24.15 -15.36 6.14
N ALA A 68 23.06 -15.88 5.62
CA ALA A 68 22.38 -17.05 6.19
C ALA A 68 23.18 -18.35 5.97
N GLY A 69 24.02 -18.41 4.94
CA GLY A 69 24.75 -19.63 4.55
C GLY A 69 23.78 -20.78 4.21
N PRO A 70 23.90 -21.94 4.85
CA PRO A 70 23.03 -23.10 4.59
C PRO A 70 21.64 -22.98 5.23
N ARG A 71 21.38 -21.98 6.05
CA ARG A 71 20.11 -21.80 6.77
C ARG A 71 19.03 -21.35 5.81
N ARG A 72 17.83 -21.92 5.99
CA ARG A 72 16.62 -21.44 5.32
C ARG A 72 16.05 -20.24 6.07
N PHE A 73 15.56 -19.26 5.36
CA PHE A 73 14.87 -18.10 5.93
C PHE A 73 13.62 -17.75 5.13
N LEU A 74 12.71 -17.04 5.78
CA LEU A 74 11.53 -16.45 5.17
C LEU A 74 11.78 -14.95 4.98
N LEU A 75 11.70 -14.48 3.75
CA LEU A 75 11.76 -13.06 3.44
C LEU A 75 10.35 -12.47 3.50
N VAL A 76 10.12 -11.57 4.44
CA VAL A 76 8.85 -10.84 4.58
C VAL A 76 9.07 -9.40 4.18
N GLY A 77 8.21 -8.87 3.33
CA GLY A 77 8.34 -7.51 2.83
C GLY A 77 7.00 -6.84 2.53
N ASP A 78 7.06 -5.66 1.96
CA ASP A 78 5.90 -4.97 1.43
C ASP A 78 5.56 -5.46 0.00
N SER A 79 4.58 -4.82 -0.64
CA SER A 79 4.14 -5.20 -1.99
C SER A 79 5.21 -5.03 -3.07
N LYS A 80 6.29 -4.28 -2.82
CA LYS A 80 7.40 -4.10 -3.76
C LYS A 80 8.28 -5.34 -3.88
N LEU A 81 8.20 -6.24 -2.89
CA LEU A 81 8.83 -7.55 -2.96
C LEU A 81 8.30 -8.35 -4.15
N LEU A 82 7.02 -8.15 -4.50
CA LEU A 82 6.33 -8.93 -5.51
C LEU A 82 6.42 -8.27 -6.89
N SER A 83 7.24 -8.82 -7.73
CA SER A 83 7.24 -8.65 -9.18
C SER A 83 7.60 -9.99 -9.81
N TYR A 84 7.23 -10.23 -11.07
CA TYR A 84 7.59 -11.48 -11.71
C TYR A 84 9.11 -11.78 -11.64
N PRO A 85 10.02 -10.83 -11.98
CA PRO A 85 11.46 -11.06 -11.87
C PRO A 85 11.93 -11.41 -10.45
N ASN A 86 11.39 -10.74 -9.44
CA ASN A 86 11.75 -10.99 -8.05
C ASN A 86 11.25 -12.37 -7.58
N ILE A 87 10.01 -12.73 -7.94
CA ILE A 87 9.43 -14.04 -7.64
C ILE A 87 10.24 -15.15 -8.29
N ALA A 88 10.57 -15.00 -9.57
CA ALA A 88 11.40 -15.96 -10.30
C ALA A 88 12.79 -16.13 -9.65
N ALA A 89 13.44 -15.04 -9.27
CA ALA A 89 14.73 -15.04 -8.58
C ALA A 89 14.64 -15.72 -7.20
N MET A 90 13.62 -15.42 -6.40
CA MET A 90 13.42 -16.02 -5.08
C MET A 90 13.16 -17.52 -5.18
N ILE A 91 12.29 -17.95 -6.12
CA ILE A 91 12.00 -19.37 -6.34
C ILE A 91 13.24 -20.09 -6.85
N GLY A 92 13.95 -19.55 -7.84
CA GLY A 92 15.19 -20.13 -8.37
C GLY A 92 16.28 -20.25 -7.29
N ALA A 93 16.30 -19.29 -6.36
CA ALA A 93 17.21 -19.30 -5.22
C ALA A 93 16.72 -20.17 -4.05
N LYS A 94 15.56 -20.82 -4.14
CA LYS A 94 14.91 -21.60 -3.07
C LYS A 94 14.67 -20.77 -1.79
N VAL A 95 14.41 -19.49 -1.94
CA VAL A 95 14.06 -18.57 -0.83
C VAL A 95 12.55 -18.55 -0.67
N THR A 96 12.09 -18.74 0.55
CA THR A 96 10.67 -18.55 0.89
C THR A 96 10.38 -17.06 1.10
N PHE A 97 9.19 -16.63 0.68
CA PHE A 97 8.78 -15.22 0.80
C PHE A 97 7.32 -15.07 1.19
N LEU A 98 7.00 -13.90 1.72
CA LEU A 98 5.65 -13.49 2.11
C LEU A 98 5.52 -11.98 1.96
N ALA A 99 4.54 -11.53 1.20
CA ALA A 99 4.26 -10.10 1.04
C ALA A 99 2.80 -9.84 0.65
N PRO A 100 2.28 -8.62 0.90
CA PRO A 100 0.94 -8.25 0.47
C PRO A 100 0.89 -8.09 -1.05
N ALA A 101 -0.16 -8.61 -1.66
CA ALA A 101 -0.42 -8.44 -3.08
C ALA A 101 -0.79 -6.99 -3.40
N SER A 102 -0.20 -6.43 -4.44
CA SER A 102 -0.61 -5.14 -4.99
C SER A 102 -1.87 -5.31 -5.86
N LYS A 103 -2.48 -4.19 -6.26
CA LYS A 103 -3.63 -4.18 -7.18
C LYS A 103 -3.33 -4.85 -8.53
N SER A 104 -2.06 -4.95 -8.94
CA SER A 104 -1.67 -5.64 -10.17
C SER A 104 -1.78 -7.17 -10.07
N PHE A 105 -1.73 -7.72 -8.86
CA PHE A 105 -1.91 -9.15 -8.61
C PHE A 105 -3.33 -9.51 -8.16
N VAL A 106 -4.00 -8.62 -7.44
CA VAL A 106 -5.34 -8.86 -6.91
C VAL A 106 -6.22 -7.65 -7.18
N SER A 107 -7.19 -7.79 -8.07
CA SER A 107 -8.14 -6.74 -8.42
C SER A 107 -9.15 -6.47 -7.30
N ALA A 108 -9.81 -5.32 -7.35
CA ALA A 108 -10.92 -5.02 -6.44
C ALA A 108 -12.07 -6.04 -6.60
N GLY A 109 -12.38 -6.44 -7.83
CA GLY A 109 -13.39 -7.48 -8.09
C GLY A 109 -13.05 -8.83 -7.45
N THR A 110 -11.75 -9.20 -7.44
CA THR A 110 -11.31 -10.41 -6.74
C THR A 110 -11.51 -10.29 -5.23
N LEU A 111 -11.26 -9.12 -4.65
CA LEU A 111 -11.50 -8.89 -3.21
C LEU A 111 -12.99 -8.85 -2.87
N ALA A 112 -13.80 -8.25 -3.74
CA ALA A 112 -15.26 -8.21 -3.58
C ALA A 112 -15.90 -9.61 -3.64
N GLY A 113 -15.26 -10.55 -4.35
CA GLY A 113 -15.67 -11.96 -4.39
C GLY A 113 -15.32 -12.77 -3.14
N CYS A 114 -14.61 -12.18 -2.16
CA CYS A 114 -14.34 -12.86 -0.90
C CYS A 114 -15.61 -12.86 -0.02
N ASP A 115 -16.06 -14.06 0.34
CA ASP A 115 -17.24 -14.23 1.17
C ASP A 115 -16.88 -14.26 2.65
N TYR A 116 -17.31 -13.24 3.38
CA TYR A 116 -17.04 -13.12 4.82
C TYR A 116 -17.61 -14.28 5.65
N PRO A 117 -18.84 -14.76 5.44
CA PRO A 117 -19.40 -15.89 6.16
C PRO A 117 -18.58 -17.18 6.03
N THR A 118 -18.03 -17.48 4.87
CA THR A 118 -17.26 -18.71 4.61
C THR A 118 -15.81 -18.61 5.07
N ALA A 119 -15.33 -17.40 5.33
CA ALA A 119 -13.96 -17.19 5.77
C ALA A 119 -13.72 -17.72 7.20
N THR A 120 -12.61 -18.44 7.36
CA THR A 120 -12.22 -19.04 8.63
C THR A 120 -11.76 -17.98 9.64
N PRO A 121 -12.30 -17.92 10.85
CA PRO A 121 -11.79 -17.04 11.90
C PRO A 121 -10.35 -17.39 12.28
N VAL A 122 -9.57 -16.36 12.60
CA VAL A 122 -8.18 -16.52 13.03
C VAL A 122 -7.99 -15.90 14.40
N GLU A 123 -7.51 -16.69 15.32
CA GLU A 123 -7.08 -16.21 16.64
C GLU A 123 -5.73 -15.50 16.52
N TYR A 124 -5.78 -14.21 16.31
CA TYR A 124 -4.61 -13.33 16.30
C TYR A 124 -4.96 -12.02 16.99
N VAL A 125 -4.18 -11.65 18.00
CA VAL A 125 -4.31 -10.36 18.70
C VAL A 125 -3.19 -9.46 18.25
N ALA A 126 -3.53 -8.33 17.64
CA ALA A 126 -2.53 -7.34 17.26
C ALA A 126 -1.88 -6.72 18.49
N GLN A 127 -0.59 -6.42 18.43
CA GLN A 127 0.16 -5.88 19.58
C GLN A 127 -0.52 -4.65 20.21
N ARG A 128 -1.11 -3.77 19.39
CA ARG A 128 -1.86 -2.60 19.87
C ARG A 128 -3.15 -2.94 20.61
N ASP A 129 -3.70 -4.13 20.40
CA ASP A 129 -4.98 -4.57 20.97
C ASP A 129 -4.78 -5.45 22.22
N THR A 130 -3.54 -5.76 22.61
CA THR A 130 -3.26 -6.61 23.78
C THR A 130 -3.75 -6.00 25.08
N ILE A 131 -3.76 -4.67 25.17
CA ILE A 131 -4.21 -3.91 26.35
C ILE A 131 -5.71 -3.58 26.33
N ARG A 132 -6.41 -3.91 25.23
CA ARG A 132 -7.84 -3.63 25.07
C ARG A 132 -8.69 -4.77 25.60
N PRO A 133 -9.91 -4.50 26.09
CA PRO A 133 -10.91 -5.53 26.36
C PRO A 133 -11.14 -6.41 25.12
N VAL A 134 -11.50 -7.66 25.33
CA VAL A 134 -11.65 -8.65 24.25
C VAL A 134 -12.66 -8.19 23.19
N GLU A 135 -13.74 -7.56 23.64
CA GLU A 135 -14.85 -7.07 22.84
C GLU A 135 -14.45 -5.93 21.88
N GLU A 136 -13.41 -5.18 22.25
CA GLU A 136 -12.88 -4.06 21.45
C GLU A 136 -11.72 -4.44 20.54
N ARG A 137 -11.29 -5.70 20.60
CA ARG A 137 -10.17 -6.17 19.78
C ARG A 137 -10.58 -6.37 18.33
N GLY A 138 -9.70 -5.98 17.44
CA GLY A 138 -9.86 -6.30 16.03
C GLY A 138 -9.82 -7.81 15.79
N HIS A 139 -10.70 -8.31 14.94
CA HIS A 139 -10.74 -9.71 14.54
C HIS A 139 -10.29 -9.90 13.09
N TYR A 140 -9.88 -11.11 12.79
CA TYR A 140 -9.37 -11.51 11.50
C TYR A 140 -10.09 -12.74 10.98
N ARG A 141 -10.27 -12.83 9.67
CA ARG A 141 -10.72 -14.03 8.96
C ARG A 141 -9.86 -14.25 7.74
N VAL A 142 -9.76 -15.50 7.30
CA VAL A 142 -8.95 -15.85 6.14
C VAL A 142 -9.69 -16.80 5.21
N VAL A 143 -9.43 -16.61 3.90
CA VAL A 143 -9.76 -17.56 2.84
C VAL A 143 -8.51 -17.74 2.03
N GLU A 144 -8.27 -18.92 1.47
CA GLU A 144 -7.09 -19.14 0.65
C GLU A 144 -7.41 -19.86 -0.65
N ASP A 145 -6.64 -19.50 -1.64
CA ASP A 145 -6.60 -20.16 -2.94
C ASP A 145 -5.17 -20.17 -3.49
N SER A 146 -5.04 -20.49 -4.75
CA SER A 146 -3.77 -20.39 -5.48
C SER A 146 -3.93 -19.50 -6.70
N MET A 147 -2.86 -18.81 -7.08
CA MET A 147 -2.80 -18.08 -8.33
C MET A 147 -1.53 -18.44 -9.12
N THR A 148 -1.66 -18.49 -10.43
CA THR A 148 -0.53 -18.67 -11.33
C THR A 148 -0.07 -17.30 -11.84
N ILE A 149 1.23 -17.06 -11.74
CA ILE A 149 1.90 -15.86 -12.23
C ILE A 149 2.76 -16.24 -13.42
N THR A 150 2.62 -15.52 -14.52
CA THR A 150 3.39 -15.69 -15.75
C THR A 150 4.22 -14.44 -16.02
N GLY A 151 5.36 -14.60 -16.68
CA GLY A 151 6.15 -13.50 -17.18
C GLY A 151 5.57 -12.89 -18.46
N SER A 152 6.24 -11.85 -18.95
CA SER A 152 5.85 -11.16 -20.17
C SER A 152 6.21 -11.94 -21.45
N ARG A 153 7.18 -12.83 -21.38
CA ARG A 153 7.63 -13.64 -22.52
C ARG A 153 6.94 -15.02 -22.47
N LYS A 154 6.60 -15.58 -23.63
CA LYS A 154 6.03 -16.93 -23.73
C LYS A 154 6.94 -18.03 -23.17
N THR A 155 8.25 -17.79 -23.15
CA THR A 155 9.27 -18.70 -22.62
C THR A 155 9.46 -18.57 -21.11
N ASP A 156 8.88 -17.56 -20.49
CA ASP A 156 9.01 -17.37 -19.04
C ASP A 156 8.23 -18.47 -18.29
N PRO A 157 8.83 -19.11 -17.27
CA PRO A 157 8.15 -20.15 -16.51
C PRO A 157 6.94 -19.57 -15.74
N ALA A 158 5.89 -20.37 -15.63
CA ALA A 158 4.75 -20.07 -14.78
C ALA A 158 5.02 -20.52 -13.34
N PHE A 159 4.62 -19.71 -12.36
CA PHE A 159 4.76 -20.04 -10.95
C PHE A 159 3.38 -20.01 -10.27
N THR A 160 3.01 -21.11 -9.64
CA THR A 160 1.80 -21.15 -8.79
C THR A 160 2.16 -20.75 -7.38
N LEU A 161 1.53 -19.69 -6.90
CA LEU A 161 1.70 -19.17 -5.56
C LEU A 161 0.43 -19.38 -4.75
N ARG A 162 0.59 -19.58 -3.49
CA ARG A 162 -0.48 -19.59 -2.50
C ARG A 162 -0.90 -18.14 -2.22
N ARG A 163 -2.22 -17.89 -2.29
CA ARG A 163 -2.82 -16.60 -2.02
C ARG A 163 -3.74 -16.72 -0.80
N VAL A 164 -3.45 -15.93 0.22
CA VAL A 164 -4.23 -15.88 1.46
C VAL A 164 -4.93 -14.53 1.52
N PHE A 165 -6.25 -14.54 1.33
CA PHE A 165 -7.08 -13.38 1.58
C PHE A 165 -7.29 -13.21 3.08
N VAL A 166 -7.14 -12.01 3.54
CA VAL A 166 -7.27 -11.67 4.96
C VAL A 166 -8.29 -10.55 5.09
N TYR A 167 -9.31 -10.79 5.90
CA TYR A 167 -10.19 -9.74 6.42
C TYR A 167 -9.68 -9.23 7.75
N SER A 168 -9.75 -7.93 7.96
CA SER A 168 -9.41 -7.25 9.21
C SER A 168 -10.51 -6.25 9.56
N SER A 169 -11.22 -6.46 10.66
CA SER A 169 -12.31 -5.56 11.10
C SER A 169 -11.82 -4.13 11.33
N ALA A 170 -10.66 -3.97 11.97
CA ALA A 170 -10.08 -2.63 12.20
C ALA A 170 -9.72 -1.91 10.88
N ARG A 171 -9.34 -2.66 9.82
CA ARG A 171 -9.10 -2.08 8.50
C ARG A 171 -10.41 -1.71 7.80
N ALA A 172 -11.44 -2.53 7.96
CA ALA A 172 -12.78 -2.24 7.42
C ALA A 172 -13.36 -0.97 8.04
N GLU A 173 -13.32 -0.85 9.35
CA GLU A 173 -13.77 0.33 10.08
C GLU A 173 -12.99 1.60 9.68
N ALA A 174 -11.66 1.50 9.56
CA ALA A 174 -10.84 2.62 9.12
C ALA A 174 -11.17 3.06 7.69
N ALA A 175 -11.43 2.12 6.78
CA ALA A 175 -11.82 2.42 5.39
C ALA A 175 -13.20 3.08 5.33
N ALA A 176 -14.20 2.54 6.04
CA ALA A 176 -15.54 3.10 6.14
C ALA A 176 -15.51 4.54 6.72
N THR A 177 -14.79 4.73 7.83
CA THR A 177 -14.62 6.06 8.45
C THR A 177 -13.95 7.06 7.49
N ALA A 178 -12.91 6.63 6.79
CA ALA A 178 -12.22 7.48 5.83
C ALA A 178 -13.14 7.85 4.63
N ARG A 179 -13.99 6.90 4.19
CA ARG A 179 -14.97 7.12 3.12
C ARG A 179 -16.00 8.15 3.54
N VAL A 180 -16.60 8.02 4.70
CA VAL A 180 -17.55 9.01 5.23
C VAL A 180 -16.92 10.40 5.25
N LYS A 181 -15.73 10.54 5.85
CA LYS A 181 -15.02 11.83 5.94
C LYS A 181 -14.72 12.45 4.57
N LYS A 182 -14.34 11.66 3.55
CA LYS A 182 -14.07 12.21 2.21
C LYS A 182 -15.34 12.67 1.51
N LEU A 183 -16.44 11.91 1.66
CA LEU A 183 -17.75 12.26 1.09
C LEU A 183 -18.33 13.52 1.73
N ASP A 184 -18.26 13.66 3.06
CA ASP A 184 -18.74 14.85 3.77
C ASP A 184 -17.98 16.10 3.35
N ARG A 185 -16.65 16.03 3.29
CA ARG A 185 -15.83 17.16 2.81
C ARG A 185 -16.14 17.54 1.36
N ALA A 186 -16.37 16.54 0.49
CA ALA A 186 -16.75 16.80 -0.88
C ALA A 186 -18.16 17.42 -0.98
N ARG A 187 -19.11 16.95 -0.16
CA ARG A 187 -20.47 17.52 -0.06
C ARG A 187 -20.43 18.99 0.34
N ASP A 188 -19.62 19.33 1.34
CA ASP A 188 -19.44 20.72 1.78
C ASP A 188 -18.84 21.61 0.70
N ASP A 189 -17.82 21.12 -0.02
CA ASP A 189 -17.16 21.87 -1.09
C ASP A 189 -18.11 22.07 -2.29
N LEU A 190 -18.85 21.03 -2.70
CA LEU A 190 -19.84 21.10 -3.78
C LEU A 190 -21.01 22.01 -3.39
N GLY A 191 -21.47 21.93 -2.14
CA GLY A 191 -22.51 22.83 -1.63
C GLY A 191 -22.07 24.30 -1.62
N ARG A 192 -20.81 24.57 -1.30
CA ARG A 192 -20.26 25.96 -1.43
C ARG A 192 -20.19 26.40 -2.88
N LEU A 193 -19.74 25.52 -3.78
CA LEU A 193 -19.71 25.79 -5.21
C LEU A 193 -21.12 26.08 -5.75
N SER A 194 -22.13 25.27 -5.42
CA SER A 194 -23.51 25.46 -5.86
C SER A 194 -24.08 26.80 -5.44
N ARG A 195 -23.79 27.27 -4.22
CA ARG A 195 -24.19 28.60 -3.75
C ARG A 195 -23.45 29.76 -4.44
N GLY A 196 -22.28 29.49 -5.00
CA GLY A 196 -21.46 30.50 -5.66
C GLY A 196 -21.64 30.59 -7.19
N LEU A 197 -22.56 29.82 -7.77
CA LEU A 197 -22.78 29.81 -9.22
C LEU A 197 -23.22 31.19 -9.74
N GLY A 198 -22.66 31.58 -10.89
CA GLY A 198 -22.89 32.91 -11.49
C GLY A 198 -22.18 34.07 -10.79
N SER A 199 -21.39 33.83 -9.74
CA SER A 199 -20.53 34.85 -9.14
C SER A 199 -19.28 35.12 -9.99
N ARG A 200 -18.52 36.15 -9.61
CA ARG A 200 -17.24 36.47 -10.27
C ARG A 200 -16.22 35.30 -10.27
N HIS A 201 -16.36 34.36 -9.35
CA HIS A 201 -15.47 33.21 -9.22
C HIS A 201 -15.91 32.03 -10.08
N TYR A 202 -17.20 31.91 -10.35
CA TYR A 202 -17.80 30.84 -11.14
C TYR A 202 -18.79 31.39 -12.16
N PRO A 203 -18.31 32.23 -13.11
CA PRO A 203 -19.19 32.94 -14.04
C PRO A 203 -19.66 32.05 -15.19
N THR A 204 -18.95 30.97 -15.52
CA THR A 204 -19.24 30.11 -16.67
C THR A 204 -19.28 28.62 -16.30
N ALA A 205 -19.91 27.79 -17.13
CA ALA A 205 -19.95 26.35 -16.98
C ALA A 205 -18.56 25.71 -16.96
N GLU A 206 -17.59 26.26 -17.73
CA GLU A 206 -16.19 25.78 -17.76
C GLU A 206 -15.49 26.03 -16.42
N ALA A 207 -15.71 27.20 -15.80
CA ALA A 207 -15.15 27.52 -14.50
C ALA A 207 -15.71 26.56 -13.42
N VAL A 208 -17.01 26.26 -13.49
CA VAL A 208 -17.67 25.27 -12.61
C VAL A 208 -17.08 23.89 -12.84
N THR A 209 -16.94 23.42 -14.08
CA THR A 209 -16.38 22.13 -14.44
C THR A 209 -14.95 21.98 -13.89
N THR A 210 -14.12 23.00 -14.07
CA THR A 210 -12.75 23.01 -13.55
C THR A 210 -12.73 22.87 -12.03
N ARG A 211 -13.62 23.56 -11.33
CA ARG A 211 -13.71 23.48 -9.87
C ARG A 211 -14.23 22.12 -9.39
N VAL A 212 -15.25 21.57 -10.04
CA VAL A 212 -15.76 20.22 -9.75
C VAL A 212 -14.66 19.18 -9.90
N ASN A 213 -13.91 19.21 -11.01
CA ASN A 213 -12.80 18.29 -11.24
C ASN A 213 -11.70 18.43 -10.17
N THR A 214 -11.45 19.65 -9.72
CA THR A 214 -10.50 19.92 -8.62
C THR A 214 -11.00 19.31 -7.32
N ILE A 215 -12.26 19.50 -6.94
CA ILE A 215 -12.88 18.90 -5.75
C ILE A 215 -12.83 17.37 -5.84
N ALA A 216 -13.22 16.79 -6.98
CA ALA A 216 -13.22 15.35 -7.20
C ALA A 216 -11.81 14.74 -6.97
N ARG A 217 -10.77 15.41 -7.48
CA ARG A 217 -9.38 14.99 -7.32
C ARG A 217 -8.88 15.18 -5.88
N GLU A 218 -9.07 16.37 -5.30
CA GLU A 218 -8.58 16.70 -3.95
C GLU A 218 -9.24 15.84 -2.86
N ARG A 219 -10.55 15.60 -3.00
CA ARG A 219 -11.33 14.78 -2.07
C ARG A 219 -11.32 13.29 -2.42
N ARG A 220 -10.76 12.93 -3.59
CA ARG A 220 -10.67 11.54 -4.08
C ARG A 220 -12.06 10.88 -4.17
N VAL A 221 -13.03 11.61 -4.75
CA VAL A 221 -14.41 11.15 -4.92
C VAL A 221 -14.81 11.01 -6.39
N GLY A 222 -13.86 11.10 -7.32
CA GLY A 222 -14.14 11.04 -8.75
C GLY A 222 -14.89 9.78 -9.18
N ASP A 223 -14.60 8.64 -8.55
CA ASP A 223 -15.26 7.37 -8.86
C ASP A 223 -16.75 7.35 -8.45
N TYR A 224 -17.13 8.17 -7.46
CA TYR A 224 -18.51 8.24 -6.96
C TYR A 224 -19.29 9.45 -7.46
N LEU A 225 -18.62 10.55 -7.80
CA LEU A 225 -19.29 11.80 -8.12
C LEU A 225 -19.87 11.75 -9.52
N ARG A 226 -21.17 11.99 -9.63
CA ARG A 226 -21.88 12.20 -10.89
C ARG A 226 -22.34 13.64 -10.94
N THR A 227 -22.12 14.32 -12.08
CA THR A 227 -22.43 15.73 -12.22
C THR A 227 -23.01 16.04 -13.59
N THR A 228 -24.00 16.93 -13.62
CA THR A 228 -24.51 17.56 -14.84
C THR A 228 -24.28 19.05 -14.72
N ILE A 229 -23.53 19.60 -15.66
CA ILE A 229 -23.15 21.02 -15.68
C ILE A 229 -23.68 21.61 -17.00
N GLY A 230 -24.38 22.73 -16.90
CA GLY A 230 -24.97 23.42 -18.04
C GLY A 230 -25.09 24.92 -17.80
N THR A 231 -25.92 25.55 -18.59
CA THR A 231 -26.31 26.96 -18.44
C THR A 231 -27.84 27.07 -18.48
N ASP A 232 -28.40 27.95 -17.68
CA ASP A 232 -29.81 28.27 -17.71
C ASP A 232 -30.13 29.24 -18.89
N HIS A 233 -31.43 29.57 -19.03
CA HIS A 233 -31.92 30.48 -20.06
C HIS A 233 -31.36 31.92 -19.96
N ASN A 234 -30.82 32.29 -18.82
CA ASN A 234 -30.17 33.58 -18.59
C ASN A 234 -28.62 33.50 -18.79
N GLY A 235 -28.10 32.36 -19.25
CA GLY A 235 -26.64 32.16 -19.44
C GLY A 235 -25.88 31.90 -18.13
N ARG A 236 -26.56 31.68 -17.00
CA ARG A 236 -25.90 31.39 -15.72
C ARG A 236 -25.56 29.90 -15.65
N PRO A 237 -24.39 29.54 -15.11
CA PRO A 237 -24.01 28.15 -14.96
C PRO A 237 -24.94 27.42 -13.98
N THR A 238 -25.27 26.19 -14.30
CA THR A 238 -26.04 25.27 -13.45
C THR A 238 -25.19 24.06 -13.09
N LEU A 239 -25.41 23.50 -11.90
CA LEU A 239 -24.72 22.30 -11.40
C LEU A 239 -25.72 21.42 -10.65
N GLU A 240 -25.92 20.23 -11.15
CA GLU A 240 -26.54 19.13 -10.44
C GLU A 240 -25.47 18.10 -10.11
N TRP A 241 -25.55 17.52 -8.93
CA TRP A 241 -24.59 16.50 -8.51
C TRP A 241 -25.18 15.54 -7.49
N HIS A 242 -24.71 14.32 -7.52
CA HIS A 242 -24.99 13.30 -6.51
C HIS A 242 -23.81 12.33 -6.39
N PHE A 243 -23.77 11.59 -5.29
CA PHE A 243 -22.88 10.46 -5.15
C PHE A 243 -23.61 9.18 -5.60
N ASP A 244 -22.94 8.42 -6.43
CA ASP A 244 -23.37 7.11 -6.93
C ASP A 244 -23.25 6.10 -5.79
N GLN A 245 -24.39 5.66 -5.26
CA GLN A 245 -24.44 4.73 -4.14
C GLN A 245 -23.90 3.35 -4.53
N ASP A 246 -24.18 2.89 -5.74
CA ASP A 246 -23.71 1.59 -6.21
C ASP A 246 -22.16 1.56 -6.28
N ALA A 247 -21.54 2.65 -6.70
CA ALA A 247 -20.08 2.78 -6.71
C ALA A 247 -19.50 2.83 -5.29
N ILE A 248 -20.20 3.46 -4.34
CA ILE A 248 -19.82 3.49 -2.92
C ILE A 248 -19.90 2.08 -2.33
N ASP A 249 -21.00 1.35 -2.60
CA ASP A 249 -21.23 0.01 -2.07
C ASP A 249 -20.25 -1.01 -2.68
N ALA A 250 -19.91 -0.85 -3.95
CA ALA A 250 -18.91 -1.66 -4.62
C ALA A 250 -17.51 -1.48 -4.00
N GLU A 251 -17.11 -0.25 -3.62
CA GLU A 251 -15.87 -0.06 -2.85
C GLU A 251 -16.00 -0.64 -1.44
N ALA A 252 -17.14 -0.42 -0.77
CA ALA A 252 -17.38 -0.89 0.59
C ALA A 252 -17.30 -2.42 0.71
N SER A 253 -17.72 -3.16 -0.32
CA SER A 253 -17.63 -4.63 -0.33
C SER A 253 -16.20 -5.16 -0.21
N THR A 254 -15.19 -4.34 -0.53
CA THR A 254 -13.78 -4.72 -0.40
C THR A 254 -13.14 -4.28 0.92
N ASP A 255 -13.87 -3.56 1.76
CA ASP A 255 -13.34 -3.03 3.02
C ASP A 255 -12.83 -4.14 3.93
N GLY A 256 -11.69 -3.90 4.51
CA GLY A 256 -11.03 -4.85 5.40
C GLY A 256 -10.25 -5.95 4.69
N TRP A 257 -10.57 -6.26 3.44
CA TRP A 257 -9.91 -7.31 2.68
C TRP A 257 -8.56 -6.86 2.09
N TYR A 258 -7.61 -7.78 2.14
CA TYR A 258 -6.34 -7.72 1.41
C TYR A 258 -5.82 -9.13 1.17
N ALA A 259 -4.89 -9.30 0.26
CA ALA A 259 -4.30 -10.60 0.00
C ALA A 259 -2.81 -10.62 0.32
N LEU A 260 -2.33 -11.76 0.80
CA LEU A 260 -0.92 -12.10 0.96
C LEU A 260 -0.54 -13.15 -0.09
N LEU A 261 0.61 -12.99 -0.73
CA LEU A 261 1.18 -13.98 -1.62
C LEU A 261 2.42 -14.60 -1.01
N THR A 262 2.55 -15.92 -1.17
CA THR A 262 3.66 -16.68 -0.60
C THR A 262 3.91 -17.98 -1.36
N ASN A 263 5.14 -18.49 -1.29
CA ASN A 263 5.51 -19.85 -1.68
C ASN A 263 5.70 -20.78 -0.47
N LEU A 264 5.20 -20.39 0.71
CA LEU A 264 5.19 -21.28 1.88
C LEU A 264 4.33 -22.52 1.61
N PRO A 265 4.74 -23.69 2.10
CA PRO A 265 3.99 -24.94 1.90
C PRO A 265 2.65 -24.91 2.65
N ALA A 266 1.71 -25.75 2.21
CA ALA A 266 0.38 -25.86 2.82
C ALA A 266 0.43 -26.31 4.30
N SER A 267 1.52 -26.92 4.75
CA SER A 267 1.74 -27.26 6.16
C SER A 267 1.82 -26.04 7.07
N VAL A 268 2.11 -24.85 6.52
CA VAL A 268 2.00 -23.57 7.24
C VAL A 268 0.58 -23.06 7.07
N THR A 269 -0.21 -23.05 8.13
CA THR A 269 -1.63 -22.61 8.07
C THR A 269 -1.78 -21.15 7.67
N ALA A 270 -2.95 -20.75 7.14
CA ALA A 270 -3.24 -19.35 6.79
C ALA A 270 -3.12 -18.43 8.02
N ALA A 271 -3.49 -18.90 9.20
CA ALA A 271 -3.31 -18.18 10.46
C ALA A 271 -1.83 -17.92 10.76
N GLN A 272 -0.97 -18.92 10.55
CA GLN A 272 0.48 -18.78 10.73
C GLN A 272 1.10 -17.83 9.68
N VAL A 273 0.59 -17.85 8.44
CA VAL A 273 1.00 -16.89 7.39
C VAL A 273 0.66 -15.47 7.84
N LEU A 274 -0.57 -15.25 8.31
CA LEU A 274 -0.99 -13.95 8.85
C LEU A 274 -0.12 -13.51 10.02
N ALA A 275 0.11 -14.37 11.01
CA ALA A 275 0.93 -14.05 12.18
C ALA A 275 2.36 -13.65 11.78
N ARG A 276 2.99 -14.40 10.86
CA ARG A 276 4.35 -14.07 10.34
C ARG A 276 4.38 -12.71 9.64
N TYR A 277 3.35 -12.40 8.87
CA TYR A 277 3.24 -11.09 8.23
C TYR A 277 3.03 -9.95 9.24
N LYS A 278 2.15 -10.16 10.21
CA LYS A 278 1.79 -9.14 11.22
C LYS A 278 2.89 -8.88 12.25
N ASN A 279 3.84 -9.79 12.43
CA ASN A 279 4.99 -9.56 13.29
C ASN A 279 6.02 -8.58 12.68
N GLN A 280 5.92 -8.29 11.38
CA GLN A 280 6.83 -7.38 10.68
C GLN A 280 6.83 -5.94 11.25
N PRO A 281 5.70 -5.30 11.59
CA PRO A 281 5.68 -3.93 12.10
C PRO A 281 6.49 -3.73 13.39
N GLY A 282 6.43 -4.68 14.30
CA GLY A 282 7.20 -4.63 15.55
C GLY A 282 8.71 -4.77 15.38
N VAL A 283 9.15 -5.24 14.21
CA VAL A 283 10.54 -5.59 13.93
C VAL A 283 11.19 -4.56 12.99
N SER A 284 10.69 -4.43 11.76
CA SER A 284 11.34 -3.60 10.73
C SER A 284 10.86 -2.15 10.71
N GLU A 285 9.57 -1.88 10.87
CA GLU A 285 9.04 -0.53 10.85
C GLU A 285 9.55 0.30 12.04
N ARG A 286 9.64 -0.31 13.22
CA ARG A 286 10.20 0.32 14.41
C ARG A 286 11.66 0.74 14.18
N ARG A 287 12.48 -0.16 13.60
CA ARG A 287 13.88 0.16 13.29
C ARG A 287 14.02 1.23 12.23
N TYR A 288 13.12 1.24 11.24
CA TYR A 288 13.09 2.28 10.24
C TYR A 288 12.68 3.65 10.83
N HIS A 289 11.77 3.64 11.80
CA HIS A 289 11.42 4.83 12.58
C HIS A 289 12.60 5.32 13.42
N ASP A 290 13.29 4.43 14.14
CA ASP A 290 14.49 4.76 14.93
C ASP A 290 15.57 5.38 14.04
N PHE A 291 15.77 4.83 12.84
CA PHE A 291 16.73 5.31 11.86
C PHE A 291 16.39 6.71 11.34
N LYS A 292 15.12 7.00 11.06
CA LYS A 292 14.68 8.30 10.57
C LYS A 292 14.51 9.36 11.65
N GLY A 293 14.17 8.95 12.86
CA GLY A 293 13.88 9.84 13.98
C GLY A 293 15.08 10.02 14.92
N PRO A 294 15.17 9.22 16.01
CA PRO A 294 16.16 9.45 17.07
C PRO A 294 17.62 9.44 16.60
N LEU A 295 17.95 8.64 15.58
CA LEU A 295 19.31 8.57 15.04
C LEU A 295 19.60 9.66 14.01
N ALA A 296 18.60 10.43 13.57
CA ALA A 296 18.74 11.55 12.62
C ALA A 296 19.60 11.21 11.39
N VAL A 297 19.55 9.97 10.90
CA VAL A 297 20.38 9.51 9.78
C VAL A 297 19.82 10.02 8.44
N ALA A 298 18.57 10.46 8.44
CA ALA A 298 17.95 11.18 7.33
C ALA A 298 17.25 12.44 7.88
N PRO A 299 17.39 13.58 7.22
CA PRO A 299 16.68 14.81 7.59
C PRO A 299 15.16 14.69 7.37
#